data_c5db4d80f8a3c8727f40c67a1faefa75
#
_entry.id   c5db4d80f8a3c8727f40c67a1faefa75
#
_cell.length_a   1.000
_cell.length_b   1.000
_cell.length_c   1.000
_cell.angle_alpha   90.00
_cell.angle_beta   90.00
_cell.angle_gamma   90.00
#
_symmetry.space_group_name_H-M   'P 1'
#
loop_
_entity.id
_entity.type
_entity.pdbx_description
1 polymer ?
#
loop_
_entity_poly.entity_id
_entity_poly.type
_entity_poly.pdbx_seq_one_letter_code
_entity_poly.pdbx_strand_id
1 'polypeptide(L)'
;GTEVSRELADEIQNAAVPVVLIRGEERDIRVISSMMVDLGHFMDVDPKELGVTELVYYPALKKILEESDSLEERKAAVKRDIHELIPKHITKEDIIASINYNLHLEYGLGNDDDIDHLGNRRIRAVGELLQNQYRIGLSRMERTVRERMTTQDQENITPQSLINIKPVTAAVKEFFGSSQLSQFMDQNNPLG
;
A
#
# COMPACT_ATOMS: atom_id res chain seq x y z
N GLY A 1 25.94 -20.80 15.43
CA GLY A 1 25.51 -20.63 16.78
C GLY A 1 25.42 -19.19 17.26
N THR A 2 25.21 -18.21 16.33
CA THR A 2 25.01 -16.81 16.72
C THR A 2 23.53 -16.60 17.05
N GLU A 3 23.25 -15.99 18.20
CA GLU A 3 21.89 -15.60 18.58
C GLU A 3 21.44 -14.43 17.69
N VAL A 4 20.20 -14.50 17.20
CA VAL A 4 19.64 -13.47 16.33
C VAL A 4 19.20 -12.29 17.20
N SER A 5 20.02 -11.25 17.27
CA SER A 5 19.64 -9.95 17.84
C SER A 5 18.82 -9.15 16.81
N ARG A 6 18.18 -8.07 17.28
CA ARG A 6 17.43 -7.16 16.41
C ARG A 6 18.33 -6.51 15.35
N GLU A 7 19.53 -6.12 15.76
CA GLU A 7 20.53 -5.53 14.87
C GLU A 7 20.97 -6.51 13.77
N LEU A 8 21.22 -7.78 14.15
CA LEU A 8 21.58 -8.83 13.18
C LEU A 8 20.40 -9.14 12.24
N ALA A 9 19.16 -9.06 12.72
CA ALA A 9 17.98 -9.25 11.88
C ALA A 9 17.87 -8.15 10.82
N ASP A 10 18.11 -6.89 11.20
CA ASP A 10 18.12 -5.73 10.30
C ASP A 10 19.29 -5.84 9.27
N GLU A 11 20.47 -6.29 9.69
CA GLU A 11 21.57 -6.55 8.77
C GLU A 11 21.25 -7.65 7.75
N ILE A 12 20.63 -8.75 8.20
CA ILE A 12 20.22 -9.84 7.32
C ILE A 12 19.16 -9.37 6.31
N GLN A 13 18.20 -8.57 6.75
CA GLN A 13 17.18 -8.00 5.88
C GLN A 13 17.79 -7.11 4.80
N ASN A 14 18.72 -6.23 5.21
CA ASN A 14 19.37 -5.28 4.31
C ASN A 14 20.48 -5.94 3.45
N ALA A 15 20.94 -7.12 3.80
CA ALA A 15 21.77 -7.94 2.92
C ALA A 15 21.00 -8.59 1.75
N ALA A 16 19.68 -8.38 1.67
CA ALA A 16 18.79 -8.91 0.65
C ALA A 16 18.88 -10.44 0.49
N VAL A 17 19.06 -11.15 1.61
CA VAL A 17 19.14 -12.61 1.62
C VAL A 17 17.73 -13.19 1.47
N PRO A 18 17.46 -14.02 0.45
CA PRO A 18 16.10 -14.52 0.20
C PRO A 18 15.64 -15.55 1.24
N VAL A 19 16.58 -16.31 1.82
CA VAL A 19 16.27 -17.39 2.77
C VAL A 19 17.33 -17.48 3.84
N VAL A 20 16.92 -17.57 5.10
CA VAL A 20 17.78 -17.82 6.26
C VAL A 20 17.34 -19.08 6.98
N LEU A 21 18.30 -19.89 7.42
CA LEU A 21 18.03 -21.03 8.29
C LEU A 21 18.29 -20.64 9.74
N ILE A 22 17.27 -20.75 10.56
CA ILE A 22 17.34 -20.50 11.99
C ILE A 22 17.22 -21.84 12.71
N ARG A 23 18.12 -22.07 13.67
CA ARG A 23 18.06 -23.26 14.53
C ARG A 23 16.99 -23.02 15.59
N GLY A 24 15.87 -23.74 15.51
CA GLY A 24 14.86 -23.81 16.55
C GLY A 24 15.19 -24.89 17.60
N GLU A 25 14.36 -24.99 18.62
CA GLU A 25 14.53 -26.00 19.68
C GLU A 25 14.30 -27.42 19.16
N GLU A 26 13.30 -27.64 18.33
CA GLU A 26 12.91 -28.94 17.81
C GLU A 26 13.51 -29.23 16.42
N ARG A 27 13.66 -28.21 15.59
CA ARG A 27 14.15 -28.35 14.19
C ARG A 27 14.71 -27.06 13.64
N ASP A 28 15.47 -27.16 12.55
CA ASP A 28 15.90 -26.01 11.77
C ASP A 28 14.71 -25.44 10.95
N ILE A 29 14.54 -24.13 11.00
CA ILE A 29 13.43 -23.41 10.41
C ILE A 29 13.95 -22.51 9.29
N ARG A 30 13.28 -22.58 8.14
CA ARG A 30 13.60 -21.76 6.98
C ARG A 30 12.72 -20.52 6.97
N VAL A 31 13.32 -19.36 7.18
CA VAL A 31 12.65 -18.06 7.09
C VAL A 31 12.87 -17.46 5.70
N ILE A 32 11.78 -17.10 5.03
CA ILE A 32 11.76 -16.53 3.68
C ILE A 32 11.50 -15.04 3.76
N SER A 33 12.34 -14.25 3.08
CA SER A 33 12.23 -12.80 3.01
C SER A 33 11.17 -12.35 2.01
N SER A 34 10.50 -11.20 2.30
CA SER A 34 9.69 -10.46 1.34
C SER A 34 10.53 -9.64 0.35
N MET A 35 11.85 -9.66 0.48
CA MET A 35 12.80 -8.91 -0.34
C MET A 35 12.62 -7.38 -0.27
N MET A 36 12.10 -6.89 0.84
CA MET A 36 12.00 -5.46 1.11
C MET A 36 13.22 -5.01 1.92
N VAL A 37 13.93 -3.98 1.45
CA VAL A 37 15.19 -3.50 2.03
C VAL A 37 15.17 -1.98 2.23
N ASP A 38 16.05 -1.47 3.10
CA ASP A 38 16.25 -0.04 3.26
C ASP A 38 17.16 0.52 2.13
N LEU A 39 16.67 1.53 1.42
CA LEU A 39 17.39 2.19 0.35
C LEU A 39 18.71 2.79 0.81
N GLY A 40 18.79 3.31 2.04
CA GLY A 40 19.98 3.92 2.61
C GLY A 40 21.17 2.97 2.75
N HIS A 41 20.94 1.65 2.77
CA HIS A 41 22.03 0.65 2.77
C HIS A 41 22.70 0.45 1.39
N PHE A 42 22.02 0.82 0.31
CA PHE A 42 22.48 0.59 -1.06
C PHE A 42 22.93 1.87 -1.77
N MET A 43 22.49 3.01 -1.28
CA MET A 43 22.81 4.32 -1.84
C MET A 43 23.16 5.29 -0.72
N ASP A 44 24.26 6.03 -0.90
CA ASP A 44 24.68 7.10 0.03
C ASP A 44 23.83 8.37 -0.19
N VAL A 45 22.53 8.26 0.12
CA VAL A 45 21.53 9.34 -0.05
C VAL A 45 20.48 9.21 1.04
N ASP A 46 19.98 10.32 1.57
CA ASP A 46 18.79 10.27 2.43
C ASP A 46 17.57 9.82 1.60
N PRO A 47 16.94 8.67 1.92
CA PRO A 47 15.77 8.19 1.19
C PRO A 47 14.64 9.23 1.10
N LYS A 48 14.48 10.08 2.11
CA LYS A 48 13.45 11.11 2.17
C LYS A 48 13.62 12.19 1.08
N GLU A 49 14.84 12.51 0.68
CA GLU A 49 15.10 13.46 -0.42
C GLU A 49 14.61 12.93 -1.78
N LEU A 50 14.50 11.62 -1.89
CA LEU A 50 13.98 10.94 -3.07
C LEU A 50 12.47 10.65 -2.99
N GLY A 51 11.82 11.01 -1.88
CA GLY A 51 10.41 10.72 -1.63
C GLY A 51 10.14 9.29 -1.17
N VAL A 52 11.18 8.55 -0.77
CA VAL A 52 11.11 7.18 -0.26
C VAL A 52 10.98 7.25 1.26
N THR A 53 9.87 6.77 1.78
CA THR A 53 9.55 6.75 3.23
C THR A 53 9.33 5.34 3.77
N GLU A 54 9.37 4.35 2.91
CA GLU A 54 9.13 2.94 3.20
C GLU A 54 10.28 2.09 2.66
N LEU A 55 10.31 0.82 3.05
CA LEU A 55 11.25 -0.15 2.48
C LEU A 55 10.98 -0.32 0.98
N VAL A 56 12.04 -0.57 0.21
CA VAL A 56 11.99 -0.73 -1.23
C VAL A 56 12.18 -2.19 -1.65
N TYR A 57 11.56 -2.58 -2.75
CA TYR A 57 11.64 -3.92 -3.31
C TYR A 57 13.01 -4.13 -3.99
N TYR A 58 13.81 -4.99 -3.40
CA TYR A 58 15.21 -5.21 -3.82
C TYR A 58 15.37 -5.63 -5.28
N PRO A 59 14.54 -6.53 -5.86
CA PRO A 59 14.70 -6.89 -7.27
C PRO A 59 14.55 -5.72 -8.24
N ALA A 60 13.70 -4.75 -7.93
CA ALA A 60 13.57 -3.51 -8.71
C ALA A 60 14.77 -2.58 -8.46
N LEU A 61 15.18 -2.43 -7.20
CA LEU A 61 16.36 -1.64 -6.85
C LEU A 61 17.61 -2.17 -7.53
N LYS A 62 17.81 -3.49 -7.55
CA LYS A 62 18.97 -4.14 -8.17
C LYS A 62 19.08 -3.78 -9.65
N LYS A 63 17.99 -3.76 -10.40
CA LYS A 63 18.00 -3.33 -11.81
C LYS A 63 18.49 -1.89 -11.96
N ILE A 64 18.02 -0.97 -11.12
CA ILE A 64 18.47 0.42 -11.14
C ILE A 64 19.96 0.53 -10.85
N LEU A 65 20.47 -0.25 -9.87
CA LEU A 65 21.87 -0.23 -9.51
C LEU A 65 22.78 -0.81 -10.61
N GLU A 66 22.29 -1.79 -11.37
CA GLU A 66 23.00 -2.43 -12.48
C GLU A 66 22.96 -1.59 -13.77
N GLU A 67 21.86 -0.86 -14.02
CA GLU A 67 21.64 -0.06 -15.23
C GLU A 67 22.22 1.36 -15.15
N SER A 68 22.52 1.86 -13.95
CA SER A 68 22.97 3.24 -13.73
C SER A 68 24.36 3.27 -13.14
N ASP A 69 25.29 3.94 -13.83
CA ASP A 69 26.70 4.03 -13.43
C ASP A 69 26.97 5.19 -12.43
N SER A 70 26.20 6.28 -12.53
CA SER A 70 26.39 7.46 -11.68
C SER A 70 25.33 7.60 -10.60
N LEU A 71 25.71 8.27 -9.48
CA LEU A 71 24.80 8.52 -8.37
C LEU A 71 23.58 9.36 -8.80
N GLU A 72 23.80 10.34 -9.69
CA GLU A 72 22.72 11.21 -10.16
C GLU A 72 21.74 10.47 -11.07
N GLU A 73 22.23 9.55 -11.90
CA GLU A 73 21.38 8.66 -12.70
C GLU A 73 20.56 7.73 -11.83
N ARG A 74 21.15 7.16 -10.77
CA ARG A 74 20.46 6.33 -9.78
C ARG A 74 19.36 7.10 -9.07
N LYS A 75 19.62 8.33 -8.62
CA LYS A 75 18.61 9.21 -8.02
C LYS A 75 17.45 9.51 -8.96
N ALA A 76 17.75 9.80 -10.23
CA ALA A 76 16.74 10.05 -11.24
C ALA A 76 15.89 8.80 -11.53
N ALA A 77 16.53 7.63 -11.62
CA ALA A 77 15.87 6.35 -11.83
C ALA A 77 14.97 5.98 -10.63
N VAL A 78 15.43 6.16 -9.40
CA VAL A 78 14.61 5.93 -8.18
C VAL A 78 13.36 6.80 -8.18
N LYS A 79 13.47 8.08 -8.53
CA LYS A 79 12.30 8.98 -8.63
C LYS A 79 11.34 8.59 -9.74
N ARG A 80 11.86 8.14 -10.89
CA ARG A 80 11.05 7.71 -12.03
C ARG A 80 10.28 6.43 -11.72
N ASP A 81 10.97 5.44 -11.13
CA ASP A 81 10.46 4.09 -10.97
C ASP A 81 9.99 3.81 -9.52
N ILE A 82 9.65 4.87 -8.77
CA ILE A 82 9.22 4.80 -7.36
C ILE A 82 8.03 3.84 -7.15
N HIS A 83 7.14 3.69 -8.13
CA HIS A 83 5.99 2.80 -8.05
C HIS A 83 6.37 1.31 -8.19
N GLU A 84 7.49 1.00 -8.82
CA GLU A 84 8.05 -0.35 -8.89
C GLU A 84 8.87 -0.67 -7.64
N LEU A 85 9.57 0.34 -7.10
CA LEU A 85 10.36 0.23 -5.87
C LEU A 85 9.46 0.07 -4.64
N ILE A 86 8.33 0.77 -4.59
CA ILE A 86 7.34 0.69 -3.50
C ILE A 86 6.02 0.19 -4.08
N PRO A 87 5.89 -1.12 -4.35
CA PRO A 87 4.67 -1.68 -4.91
C PRO A 87 3.52 -1.51 -3.91
N LYS A 88 2.40 -0.94 -4.37
CA LYS A 88 1.16 -0.80 -3.59
C LYS A 88 0.18 -1.96 -3.85
N HIS A 89 0.67 -3.04 -4.43
CA HIS A 89 -0.03 -4.31 -4.65
C HIS A 89 0.74 -5.45 -3.98
N ILE A 90 0.06 -6.53 -3.69
CA ILE A 90 0.66 -7.73 -3.10
C ILE A 90 1.54 -8.41 -4.14
N THR A 91 2.81 -8.67 -3.78
CA THR A 91 3.76 -9.40 -4.62
C THR A 91 3.69 -10.91 -4.34
N LYS A 92 4.34 -11.71 -5.18
CA LYS A 92 4.45 -13.17 -4.95
C LYS A 92 5.29 -13.46 -3.70
N GLU A 93 6.33 -12.68 -3.52
CA GLU A 93 7.25 -12.77 -2.38
C GLU A 93 6.52 -12.46 -1.07
N ASP A 94 5.63 -11.47 -1.05
CA ASP A 94 4.78 -11.15 0.11
C ASP A 94 3.88 -12.32 0.48
N ILE A 95 3.25 -12.96 -0.50
CA ILE A 95 2.37 -14.11 -0.25
C ILE A 95 3.18 -15.27 0.37
N ILE A 96 4.32 -15.59 -0.21
CA ILE A 96 5.16 -16.70 0.25
C ILE A 96 5.72 -16.40 1.64
N ALA A 97 6.23 -15.18 1.88
CA ALA A 97 6.75 -14.77 3.17
C ALA A 97 5.67 -14.76 4.24
N SER A 98 4.46 -14.30 3.94
CA SER A 98 3.33 -14.29 4.87
C SER A 98 2.88 -15.69 5.25
N ILE A 99 2.80 -16.62 4.29
CA ILE A 99 2.49 -18.02 4.57
C ILE A 99 3.60 -18.64 5.42
N ASN A 100 4.85 -18.40 5.07
CA ASN A 100 6.01 -18.89 5.81
C ASN A 100 6.01 -18.37 7.26
N TYR A 101 5.77 -17.08 7.46
CA TYR A 101 5.64 -16.48 8.79
C TYR A 101 4.52 -17.13 9.61
N ASN A 102 3.34 -17.28 9.03
CA ASN A 102 2.18 -17.86 9.72
C ASN A 102 2.44 -19.32 10.16
N LEU A 103 3.08 -20.12 9.30
CA LEU A 103 3.45 -21.49 9.63
C LEU A 103 4.49 -21.58 10.76
N HIS A 104 5.28 -20.54 10.99
CA HIS A 104 6.33 -20.54 12.00
C HIS A 104 5.87 -19.99 13.36
N LEU A 105 4.71 -19.35 13.44
CA LEU A 105 4.11 -18.95 14.72
C LEU A 105 3.89 -20.15 15.64
N GLU A 106 3.54 -21.31 15.10
CA GLU A 106 3.39 -22.55 15.84
C GLU A 106 4.69 -23.01 16.53
N TYR A 107 5.85 -22.59 16.02
CA TYR A 107 7.17 -22.92 16.56
C TYR A 107 7.78 -21.79 17.40
N GLY A 108 6.97 -20.82 17.81
CA GLY A 108 7.41 -19.69 18.63
C GLY A 108 8.28 -18.67 17.89
N LEU A 109 8.32 -18.70 16.56
CA LEU A 109 8.97 -17.68 15.74
C LEU A 109 7.95 -16.67 15.26
N GLY A 110 8.08 -15.44 15.72
CA GLY A 110 7.15 -14.34 15.43
C GLY A 110 6.25 -14.04 16.62
N ASN A 111 5.37 -13.09 16.43
CA ASN A 111 4.38 -12.68 17.42
C ASN A 111 3.00 -12.64 16.76
N ASP A 112 1.99 -13.04 17.51
CA ASP A 112 0.60 -12.87 17.12
C ASP A 112 0.22 -11.40 17.28
N ASP A 113 -0.55 -10.89 16.33
CA ASP A 113 -1.10 -9.55 16.40
C ASP A 113 -2.35 -9.52 17.28
N ASP A 114 -2.45 -8.52 18.15
CA ASP A 114 -3.67 -8.25 18.89
C ASP A 114 -4.71 -7.62 17.98
N ILE A 115 -5.80 -8.37 17.73
CA ILE A 115 -6.90 -7.97 16.85
C ILE A 115 -7.61 -6.69 17.31
N ASP A 116 -7.67 -6.46 18.61
CA ASP A 116 -8.37 -5.31 19.21
C ASP A 116 -7.47 -4.08 19.38
N HIS A 117 -6.15 -4.24 19.19
CA HIS A 117 -5.21 -3.14 19.25
C HIS A 117 -5.49 -2.12 18.13
N LEU A 118 -5.61 -0.84 18.46
CA LEU A 118 -5.95 0.22 17.50
C LEU A 118 -4.90 0.41 16.38
N GLY A 119 -3.69 -0.10 16.54
CA GLY A 119 -2.69 -0.19 15.48
C GLY A 119 -3.09 -1.15 14.37
N ASN A 120 -3.82 -2.23 14.69
CA ASN A 120 -4.30 -3.25 13.76
C ASN A 120 -5.74 -2.98 13.30
N ARG A 121 -6.51 -2.27 14.11
CA ARG A 121 -7.90 -1.91 13.85
C ARG A 121 -8.00 -0.44 13.43
N ARG A 122 -7.97 -0.21 12.12
CA ARG A 122 -8.02 1.14 11.56
C ARG A 122 -9.42 1.75 11.61
N ILE A 123 -9.52 2.97 12.12
CA ILE A 123 -10.75 3.77 12.08
C ILE A 123 -10.75 4.58 10.78
N ARG A 124 -11.83 4.48 10.02
CA ARG A 124 -12.02 5.26 8.79
C ARG A 124 -12.51 6.66 9.12
N ALA A 125 -11.76 7.69 8.72
CA ALA A 125 -12.15 9.07 8.86
C ALA A 125 -13.20 9.47 7.80
N VAL A 126 -13.88 10.60 8.03
CA VAL A 126 -14.91 11.11 7.14
C VAL A 126 -14.43 11.34 5.72
N GLY A 127 -13.17 11.77 5.54
CA GLY A 127 -12.58 11.98 4.22
C GLY A 127 -12.54 10.72 3.38
N GLU A 128 -12.19 9.59 3.97
CA GLU A 128 -12.17 8.28 3.29
C GLU A 128 -13.59 7.81 2.93
N LEU A 129 -14.54 8.01 3.83
CA LEU A 129 -15.95 7.67 3.59
C LEU A 129 -16.52 8.49 2.43
N LEU A 130 -16.24 9.79 2.38
CA LEU A 130 -16.63 10.68 1.28
C LEU A 130 -15.93 10.31 -0.02
N GLN A 131 -14.65 9.97 0.01
CA GLN A 131 -13.92 9.50 -1.17
C GLN A 131 -14.60 8.28 -1.79
N ASN A 132 -15.03 7.32 -0.98
CA ASN A 132 -15.74 6.13 -1.47
C ASN A 132 -17.06 6.49 -2.14
N GLN A 133 -17.85 7.42 -1.55
CA GLN A 133 -19.08 7.89 -2.15
C GLN A 133 -18.84 8.66 -3.46
N TYR A 134 -17.81 9.47 -3.48
CA TYR A 134 -17.41 10.18 -4.69
C TYR A 134 -17.03 9.21 -5.81
N ARG A 135 -16.28 8.17 -5.50
CA ARG A 135 -15.90 7.11 -6.45
C ARG A 135 -17.11 6.40 -7.04
N ILE A 136 -18.11 6.09 -6.20
CA ILE A 136 -19.39 5.49 -6.65
C ILE A 136 -20.13 6.45 -7.58
N GLY A 137 -20.21 7.73 -7.21
CA GLY A 137 -20.83 8.78 -8.04
C GLY A 137 -20.14 8.95 -9.39
N LEU A 138 -18.80 8.97 -9.41
CA LEU A 138 -18.02 9.06 -10.65
C LEU A 138 -18.19 7.83 -11.54
N SER A 139 -18.23 6.64 -10.97
CA SER A 139 -18.46 5.39 -11.72
C SER A 139 -19.85 5.37 -12.38
N ARG A 140 -20.89 5.83 -11.67
CA ARG A 140 -22.24 6.00 -12.22
C ARG A 140 -22.26 7.04 -13.35
N MET A 141 -21.52 8.14 -13.20
CA MET A 141 -21.37 9.18 -14.23
C MET A 141 -20.65 8.66 -15.47
N GLU A 142 -19.51 7.95 -15.28
CA GLU A 142 -18.76 7.32 -16.36
C GLU A 142 -19.65 6.40 -17.21
N ARG A 143 -20.45 5.55 -16.54
CA ARG A 143 -21.38 4.66 -17.24
C ARG A 143 -22.38 5.44 -18.08
N THR A 144 -22.96 6.51 -17.55
CA THR A 144 -23.90 7.37 -18.28
C THR A 144 -23.25 8.07 -19.47
N VAL A 145 -22.01 8.54 -19.30
CA VAL A 145 -21.24 9.15 -20.40
C VAL A 145 -20.99 8.14 -21.51
N ARG A 146 -20.59 6.92 -21.16
CA ARG A 146 -20.34 5.83 -22.11
C ARG A 146 -21.61 5.46 -22.89
N GLU A 147 -22.74 5.36 -22.22
CA GLU A 147 -24.05 5.11 -22.84
C GLU A 147 -24.43 6.25 -23.81
N ARG A 148 -24.21 7.51 -23.43
CA ARG A 148 -24.49 8.66 -24.30
C ARG A 148 -23.57 8.73 -25.52
N MET A 149 -22.29 8.40 -25.36
CA MET A 149 -21.35 8.37 -26.48
C MET A 149 -21.72 7.35 -27.57
N THR A 150 -22.42 6.28 -27.18
CA THR A 150 -22.89 5.27 -28.15
C THR A 150 -24.22 5.62 -28.81
N THR A 151 -25.04 6.48 -28.20
CA THR A 151 -26.40 6.80 -28.66
C THR A 151 -26.54 8.14 -29.33
N GLN A 152 -25.61 9.08 -29.16
CA GLN A 152 -25.66 10.42 -29.74
C GLN A 152 -24.89 10.47 -31.08
N ASP A 153 -25.38 11.33 -32.00
CA ASP A 153 -24.70 11.62 -33.26
C ASP A 153 -23.34 12.28 -33.02
N GLN A 154 -22.32 11.76 -33.66
CA GLN A 154 -20.90 12.17 -33.43
C GLN A 154 -20.63 13.64 -33.79
N GLU A 155 -21.44 14.25 -34.65
CA GLU A 155 -21.23 15.63 -35.13
C GLU A 155 -21.52 16.70 -34.06
N ASN A 156 -22.29 16.40 -33.00
CA ASN A 156 -22.73 17.35 -31.99
C ASN A 156 -22.25 17.03 -30.54
N ILE A 157 -21.32 16.11 -30.40
CA ILE A 157 -20.82 15.70 -29.08
C ILE A 157 -19.87 16.76 -28.51
N THR A 158 -20.25 17.34 -27.39
CA THR A 158 -19.38 18.20 -26.57
C THR A 158 -19.20 17.59 -25.17
N PRO A 159 -18.08 17.83 -24.48
CA PRO A 159 -17.91 17.36 -23.10
C PRO A 159 -19.04 17.80 -22.16
N GLN A 160 -19.57 19.00 -22.37
CA GLN A 160 -20.67 19.55 -21.58
C GLN A 160 -22.01 18.83 -21.80
N SER A 161 -22.27 18.32 -23.01
CA SER A 161 -23.48 17.55 -23.30
C SER A 161 -23.42 16.12 -22.74
N LEU A 162 -22.23 15.58 -22.59
CA LEU A 162 -22.00 14.21 -22.09
C LEU A 162 -21.99 14.13 -20.57
N ILE A 163 -21.34 15.11 -19.90
CA ILE A 163 -21.13 15.10 -18.46
C ILE A 163 -22.41 15.51 -17.72
N ASN A 164 -22.84 14.65 -16.81
CA ASN A 164 -23.95 14.93 -15.91
C ASN A 164 -23.50 14.80 -14.45
N ILE A 165 -23.54 15.90 -13.70
CA ILE A 165 -23.11 15.96 -12.31
C ILE A 165 -24.12 15.32 -11.32
N LYS A 166 -25.36 15.09 -11.76
CA LYS A 166 -26.43 14.55 -10.89
C LYS A 166 -26.08 13.25 -10.16
N PRO A 167 -25.44 12.23 -10.78
CA PRO A 167 -25.08 10.99 -10.09
C PRO A 167 -24.12 11.22 -8.93
N VAL A 168 -23.16 12.12 -9.06
CA VAL A 168 -22.20 12.47 -8.02
C VAL A 168 -22.90 13.20 -6.87
N THR A 169 -23.72 14.20 -7.19
CA THR A 169 -24.49 14.93 -6.19
C THR A 169 -25.47 14.01 -5.44
N ALA A 170 -26.09 13.05 -6.14
CA ALA A 170 -26.98 12.07 -5.52
C ALA A 170 -26.24 11.15 -4.55
N ALA A 171 -25.07 10.65 -4.91
CA ALA A 171 -24.27 9.79 -4.05
C ALA A 171 -23.84 10.50 -2.76
N VAL A 172 -23.40 11.77 -2.86
CA VAL A 172 -23.04 12.57 -1.67
C VAL A 172 -24.26 12.87 -0.79
N LYS A 173 -25.40 13.23 -1.39
CA LYS A 173 -26.66 13.44 -0.65
C LYS A 173 -27.18 12.16 0.02
N GLU A 174 -27.05 11.01 -0.62
CA GLU A 174 -27.40 9.70 -0.08
C GLU A 174 -26.55 9.39 1.16
N PHE A 175 -25.25 9.69 1.13
CA PHE A 175 -24.37 9.49 2.28
C PHE A 175 -24.79 10.33 3.48
N PHE A 176 -25.00 11.63 3.31
CA PHE A 176 -25.39 12.52 4.42
C PHE A 176 -26.83 12.34 4.90
N GLY A 177 -27.72 11.88 4.04
CA GLY A 177 -29.15 11.76 4.36
C GLY A 177 -29.61 10.40 4.88
N SER A 178 -28.92 9.33 4.50
CA SER A 178 -29.38 7.96 4.79
C SER A 178 -28.30 6.99 5.30
N SER A 179 -27.05 7.41 5.37
CA SER A 179 -25.98 6.55 5.89
C SER A 179 -26.06 6.46 7.42
N GLN A 180 -25.91 5.23 7.94
CA GLN A 180 -25.78 5.00 9.38
C GLN A 180 -24.54 5.65 10.00
N LEU A 181 -23.55 5.99 9.18
CA LEU A 181 -22.30 6.64 9.62
C LEU A 181 -22.42 8.16 9.67
N SER A 182 -23.50 8.74 9.14
CA SER A 182 -23.79 10.17 9.20
C SER A 182 -24.95 10.41 10.16
N GLN A 183 -24.64 10.86 11.37
CA GLN A 183 -25.60 11.10 12.45
C GLN A 183 -25.52 12.55 12.93
N PHE A 184 -26.54 12.99 13.67
CA PHE A 184 -26.48 14.29 14.33
C PHE A 184 -25.39 14.29 15.40
N MET A 185 -24.61 15.39 15.43
CA MET A 185 -23.59 15.60 16.44
C MET A 185 -24.27 16.01 17.77
N ASP A 186 -23.94 15.30 18.86
CA ASP A 186 -24.26 15.75 20.20
C ASP A 186 -23.22 16.83 20.61
N GLN A 187 -23.72 18.06 20.81
CA GLN A 187 -22.86 19.21 21.16
C GLN A 187 -22.79 19.46 22.66
N ASN A 188 -23.63 18.82 23.47
CA ASN A 188 -23.73 19.06 24.91
C ASN A 188 -22.80 18.16 25.73
N ASN A 189 -22.42 17.01 25.19
CA ASN A 189 -21.57 16.03 25.87
C ASN A 189 -20.48 15.55 24.92
N PRO A 190 -19.18 15.84 25.18
CA PRO A 190 -18.07 15.42 24.32
C PRO A 190 -17.86 13.89 24.28
N LEU A 191 -18.48 13.12 25.19
CA LEU A 191 -18.47 11.66 25.20
C LEU A 191 -19.67 11.01 24.51
N GLY A 192 -20.67 11.81 24.17
CA GLY A 192 -21.91 11.36 23.53
C GLY A 192 -21.82 11.05 22.05
#